data_3e5dcac0f416073a06573636fc969c68
#
_entry.id   3e5dcac0f416073a06573636fc969c68
#
_cell.length_a   1.000
_cell.length_b   1.000
_cell.length_c   1.000
_cell.angle_alpha   90.00
_cell.angle_beta   90.00
_cell.angle_gamma   90.00
#
_symmetry.space_group_name_H-M   'P 1'
#
loop_
_entity.id
_entity.type
_entity.pdbx_description
1 polymer ?
#
loop_
_entity_poly.entity_id
_entity_poly.type
_entity_poly.pdbx_seq_one_letter_code
_entity_poly.pdbx_strand_id
1 'polypeptide(L)'
;VVESWGVHPGIAGGLVNIILTLIISYCSIVISEMVPKRIAMQRTEQIARAVVPAIDAFAAVCRPIIWLIGKNTNGIVRLLGFDPQQTESEVSDDELRVLVSSNTNLSKDERTILDDVFDASETIVAEVMRPRADVVFIEGDQPLAEAAAFVRDQPYSRYPVTGKDFDDVIGFVHVRDLLDVRDPNAKIVRDVVREGISLPGTSKLLPSLELLRKRGIHLAVVIDEYGG
;
A
#
# COMPACT_ATOMS: atom_id res chain seq x y z
N VAL A 1 52.57 -18.17 -41.69
CA VAL A 1 51.72 -19.32 -41.35
C VAL A 1 50.47 -19.36 -42.22
N VAL A 2 49.73 -18.25 -42.44
CA VAL A 2 48.50 -18.22 -43.26
C VAL A 2 48.79 -18.36 -44.74
N GLU A 3 49.95 -17.88 -45.22
CA GLU A 3 50.44 -18.02 -46.64
C GLU A 3 50.77 -19.45 -47.00
N SER A 4 51.11 -20.30 -46.02
CA SER A 4 51.38 -21.72 -46.25
C SER A 4 50.18 -22.56 -46.59
N TRP A 5 48.98 -22.02 -46.48
CA TRP A 5 47.70 -22.69 -46.69
C TRP A 5 47.05 -22.35 -48.05
N GLY A 6 47.82 -21.74 -48.98
CA GLY A 6 47.36 -21.49 -50.32
C GLY A 6 46.39 -20.34 -50.52
N VAL A 7 46.25 -19.44 -49.51
CA VAL A 7 45.38 -18.27 -49.58
C VAL A 7 46.04 -17.12 -50.25
N HIS A 8 45.36 -16.42 -51.18
CA HIS A 8 45.90 -15.25 -51.90
C HIS A 8 46.38 -14.18 -50.90
N PRO A 9 47.57 -13.54 -51.12
CA PRO A 9 48.19 -12.61 -50.17
C PRO A 9 47.27 -11.49 -49.71
N GLY A 10 46.41 -10.99 -50.59
CA GLY A 10 45.41 -9.92 -50.24
C GLY A 10 44.28 -10.39 -49.31
N ILE A 11 43.86 -11.66 -49.46
CA ILE A 11 42.82 -12.23 -48.61
C ILE A 11 43.37 -12.62 -47.24
N ALA A 12 44.61 -13.13 -47.19
CA ALA A 12 45.29 -13.45 -45.95
C ALA A 12 45.50 -12.22 -45.05
N GLY A 13 45.91 -11.08 -45.64
CA GLY A 13 46.05 -9.82 -44.93
C GLY A 13 44.71 -9.29 -44.39
N GLY A 14 43.63 -9.40 -45.16
CA GLY A 14 42.29 -9.03 -44.75
C GLY A 14 41.78 -9.85 -43.58
N LEU A 15 41.95 -11.19 -43.62
CA LEU A 15 41.55 -12.08 -42.52
C LEU A 15 42.31 -11.81 -41.22
N VAL A 16 43.62 -11.58 -41.30
CA VAL A 16 44.43 -11.23 -40.12
C VAL A 16 43.98 -9.92 -39.50
N ASN A 17 43.70 -8.90 -40.30
CA ASN A 17 43.19 -7.61 -39.80
C ASN A 17 41.81 -7.76 -39.14
N ILE A 18 40.89 -8.53 -39.71
CA ILE A 18 39.60 -8.81 -39.13
C ILE A 18 39.73 -9.50 -37.77
N ILE A 19 40.55 -10.56 -37.70
CA ILE A 19 40.77 -11.28 -36.45
C ILE A 19 41.41 -10.38 -35.38
N LEU A 20 42.41 -9.61 -35.76
CA LEU A 20 43.08 -8.66 -34.85
C LEU A 20 42.12 -7.59 -34.34
N THR A 21 41.30 -7.04 -35.22
CA THR A 21 40.24 -6.06 -34.84
C THR A 21 39.25 -6.67 -33.89
N LEU A 22 38.78 -7.89 -34.13
CA LEU A 22 37.84 -8.59 -33.23
C LEU A 22 38.45 -8.83 -31.85
N ILE A 23 39.73 -9.26 -31.80
CA ILE A 23 40.43 -9.48 -30.52
C ILE A 23 40.57 -8.16 -29.74
N ILE A 24 41.02 -7.10 -30.43
CA ILE A 24 41.18 -5.77 -29.81
C ILE A 24 39.80 -5.24 -29.30
N SER A 25 38.78 -5.35 -30.15
CA SER A 25 37.41 -4.93 -29.77
C SER A 25 36.90 -5.72 -28.60
N TYR A 26 37.06 -7.03 -28.58
CA TYR A 26 36.67 -7.89 -27.47
C TYR A 26 37.40 -7.49 -26.18
N CYS A 27 38.73 -7.39 -26.20
CA CYS A 27 39.49 -6.95 -25.03
C CYS A 27 39.09 -5.55 -24.57
N SER A 28 38.83 -4.65 -25.48
CA SER A 28 38.39 -3.29 -25.19
C SER A 28 37.03 -3.30 -24.47
N ILE A 29 36.04 -4.00 -24.98
CA ILE A 29 34.70 -4.12 -24.36
C ILE A 29 34.80 -4.76 -23.00
N VAL A 30 35.54 -5.86 -22.87
CA VAL A 30 35.67 -6.55 -21.58
C VAL A 30 36.31 -5.66 -20.52
N ILE A 31 37.42 -4.99 -20.86
CA ILE A 31 38.21 -4.20 -19.89
C ILE A 31 37.53 -2.86 -19.58
N SER A 32 37.01 -2.16 -20.61
CA SER A 32 36.47 -0.81 -20.43
C SER A 32 35.01 -0.79 -19.93
N GLU A 33 34.22 -1.84 -20.20
CA GLU A 33 32.79 -1.85 -19.88
C GLU A 33 32.42 -2.97 -18.90
N MET A 34 32.71 -4.22 -19.26
CA MET A 34 32.20 -5.37 -18.49
C MET A 34 32.81 -5.49 -17.09
N VAL A 35 34.13 -5.32 -16.98
CA VAL A 35 34.86 -5.46 -15.69
C VAL A 35 34.49 -4.35 -14.75
N PRO A 36 34.50 -3.06 -15.10
CA PRO A 36 34.09 -1.98 -14.21
C PRO A 36 32.62 -2.11 -13.75
N LYS A 37 31.73 -2.47 -14.68
CA LYS A 37 30.32 -2.70 -14.37
C LYS A 37 30.11 -3.81 -13.32
N ARG A 38 30.83 -4.92 -13.49
CA ARG A 38 30.72 -6.06 -12.57
C ARG A 38 31.30 -5.76 -11.20
N ILE A 39 32.40 -4.99 -11.13
CA ILE A 39 32.99 -4.53 -9.86
C ILE A 39 32.03 -3.55 -9.16
N ALA A 40 31.42 -2.61 -9.92
CA ALA A 40 30.46 -1.67 -9.39
C ALA A 40 29.22 -2.37 -8.78
N MET A 41 28.72 -3.41 -9.42
CA MET A 41 27.60 -4.21 -8.90
C MET A 41 27.97 -5.02 -7.65
N GLN A 42 29.20 -5.49 -7.52
CA GLN A 42 29.63 -6.28 -6.35
C GLN A 42 29.99 -5.43 -5.13
N ARG A 43 30.45 -4.19 -5.36
CA ARG A 43 30.93 -3.27 -4.31
C ARG A 43 30.24 -1.92 -4.39
N THR A 44 28.92 -1.94 -4.57
CA THR A 44 28.09 -0.76 -4.85
C THR A 44 28.31 0.35 -3.83
N GLU A 45 28.33 0.02 -2.54
CA GLU A 45 28.46 1.01 -1.47
C GLU A 45 29.84 1.68 -1.46
N GLN A 46 30.92 0.91 -1.63
CA GLN A 46 32.28 1.44 -1.63
C GLN A 46 32.55 2.35 -2.83
N ILE A 47 32.06 1.93 -4.01
CA ILE A 47 32.21 2.71 -5.24
C ILE A 47 31.33 3.94 -5.18
N ALA A 48 30.09 3.84 -4.68
CA ALA A 48 29.21 4.99 -4.49
C ALA A 48 29.88 6.04 -3.60
N ARG A 49 30.43 5.66 -2.46
CA ARG A 49 31.14 6.59 -1.56
C ARG A 49 32.33 7.29 -2.21
N ALA A 50 33.03 6.61 -3.12
CA ALA A 50 34.17 7.19 -3.80
C ALA A 50 33.77 8.12 -4.96
N VAL A 51 32.67 7.80 -5.66
CA VAL A 51 32.26 8.50 -6.89
C VAL A 51 31.29 9.64 -6.61
N VAL A 52 30.43 9.53 -5.60
CA VAL A 52 29.44 10.55 -5.24
C VAL A 52 30.04 11.94 -5.06
N PRO A 53 31.16 12.16 -4.36
CA PRO A 53 31.74 13.50 -4.22
C PRO A 53 32.15 14.15 -5.56
N ALA A 54 32.66 13.33 -6.50
CA ALA A 54 33.03 13.82 -7.81
C ALA A 54 31.80 14.18 -8.67
N ILE A 55 30.74 13.36 -8.58
CA ILE A 55 29.47 13.62 -9.25
C ILE A 55 28.83 14.88 -8.66
N ASP A 56 28.82 15.05 -7.33
CA ASP A 56 28.26 16.22 -6.67
C ASP A 56 29.00 17.51 -7.07
N ALA A 57 30.33 17.47 -7.16
CA ALA A 57 31.10 18.60 -7.63
C ALA A 57 30.76 18.95 -9.09
N PHE A 58 30.63 17.95 -9.94
CA PHE A 58 30.21 18.14 -11.34
C PHE A 58 28.78 18.68 -11.43
N ALA A 59 27.85 18.10 -10.67
CA ALA A 59 26.47 18.57 -10.61
C ALA A 59 26.37 20.01 -10.11
N ALA A 60 27.21 20.42 -9.14
CA ALA A 60 27.26 21.80 -8.67
C ALA A 60 27.64 22.80 -9.78
N VAL A 61 28.59 22.44 -10.62
CA VAL A 61 28.97 23.24 -11.80
C VAL A 61 27.86 23.29 -12.84
N CYS A 62 27.13 22.18 -13.04
CA CYS A 62 26.01 22.12 -13.99
C CYS A 62 24.70 22.75 -13.45
N ARG A 63 24.58 22.98 -12.15
CA ARG A 63 23.37 23.50 -11.50
C ARG A 63 22.76 24.75 -12.15
N PRO A 64 23.53 25.81 -12.51
CA PRO A 64 22.98 26.98 -13.16
C PRO A 64 22.40 26.68 -14.54
N ILE A 65 23.01 25.75 -15.28
CA ILE A 65 22.54 25.35 -16.62
C ILE A 65 21.25 24.55 -16.49
N ILE A 66 21.20 23.60 -15.57
CA ILE A 66 20.02 22.79 -15.29
C ILE A 66 18.85 23.68 -14.82
N TRP A 67 19.12 24.65 -13.94
CA TRP A 67 18.11 25.61 -13.48
C TRP A 67 17.55 26.44 -14.64
N LEU A 68 18.41 26.93 -15.53
CA LEU A 68 18.01 27.72 -16.70
C LEU A 68 17.11 26.90 -17.64
N ILE A 69 17.49 25.65 -17.92
CA ILE A 69 16.70 24.74 -18.74
C ILE A 69 15.37 24.45 -18.08
N GLY A 70 15.35 24.10 -16.80
CA GLY A 70 14.13 23.82 -16.04
C GLY A 70 13.17 25.03 -16.01
N LYS A 71 13.69 26.23 -15.82
CA LYS A 71 12.86 27.46 -15.84
C LYS A 71 12.22 27.69 -17.21
N ASN A 72 12.96 27.48 -18.30
CA ASN A 72 12.43 27.61 -19.65
C ASN A 72 11.40 26.51 -19.96
N THR A 73 11.68 25.26 -19.59
CA THR A 73 10.75 24.14 -19.78
C THR A 73 9.44 24.38 -19.02
N ASN A 74 9.51 24.74 -17.73
CA ASN A 74 8.32 25.04 -16.93
C ASN A 74 7.53 26.23 -17.49
N GLY A 75 8.22 27.22 -18.06
CA GLY A 75 7.57 28.34 -18.75
C GLY A 75 6.76 27.88 -19.98
N ILE A 76 7.34 27.03 -20.80
CA ILE A 76 6.69 26.48 -22.01
C ILE A 76 5.51 25.58 -21.64
N VAL A 77 5.68 24.71 -20.64
CA VAL A 77 4.64 23.79 -20.14
C VAL A 77 3.42 24.61 -19.63
N ARG A 78 3.64 25.68 -18.87
CA ARG A 78 2.57 26.59 -18.43
C ARG A 78 1.90 27.33 -19.59
N LEU A 79 2.66 27.74 -20.58
CA LEU A 79 2.12 28.41 -21.77
C LEU A 79 1.20 27.47 -22.58
N LEU A 80 1.48 26.16 -22.57
CA LEU A 80 0.66 25.12 -23.18
C LEU A 80 -0.53 24.70 -22.31
N GLY A 81 -0.72 25.28 -21.11
CA GLY A 81 -1.84 25.00 -20.21
C GLY A 81 -1.66 23.77 -19.32
N PHE A 82 -0.46 23.19 -19.24
CA PHE A 82 -0.15 22.08 -18.35
C PHE A 82 0.49 22.55 -17.04
N ASP A 83 0.28 21.79 -15.96
CA ASP A 83 0.93 22.04 -14.68
C ASP A 83 2.30 21.33 -14.63
N PRO A 84 3.42 22.06 -14.53
CA PRO A 84 4.76 21.46 -14.47
C PRO A 84 4.98 20.61 -13.20
N GLN A 85 4.16 20.77 -12.15
CA GLN A 85 4.29 19.99 -10.91
C GLN A 85 3.61 18.63 -10.96
N GLN A 86 2.75 18.38 -11.95
CA GLN A 86 2.14 17.05 -12.15
C GLN A 86 3.09 15.99 -12.71
N THR A 87 4.35 16.33 -12.98
CA THR A 87 5.33 15.40 -13.59
C THR A 87 6.22 14.69 -12.56
N GLU A 88 6.11 15.03 -11.27
CA GLU A 88 6.68 14.17 -10.22
C GLU A 88 5.77 12.95 -10.10
N SER A 89 6.22 11.87 -10.71
CA SER A 89 5.60 10.56 -10.60
C SER A 89 5.52 10.19 -9.12
N GLU A 90 4.40 10.50 -8.48
CA GLU A 90 4.00 9.73 -7.32
C GLU A 90 3.96 8.28 -7.81
N VAL A 91 4.82 7.44 -7.24
CA VAL A 91 4.79 5.99 -7.50
C VAL A 91 3.36 5.57 -7.27
N SER A 92 2.67 5.11 -8.31
CA SER A 92 1.28 4.70 -8.17
C SER A 92 1.19 3.50 -7.22
N ASP A 93 0.06 3.32 -6.55
CA ASP A 93 -0.16 2.19 -5.65
C ASP A 93 0.10 0.85 -6.37
N ASP A 94 -0.24 0.75 -7.64
CA ASP A 94 0.04 -0.42 -8.48
C ASP A 94 1.55 -0.64 -8.68
N GLU A 95 2.31 0.41 -8.92
CA GLU A 95 3.77 0.34 -9.08
C GLU A 95 4.46 -0.03 -7.76
N LEU A 96 3.96 0.51 -6.64
CA LEU A 96 4.41 0.15 -5.30
C LEU A 96 4.11 -1.33 -5.00
N ARG A 97 2.94 -1.83 -5.37
CA ARG A 97 2.55 -3.23 -5.23
C ARG A 97 3.47 -4.16 -6.03
N VAL A 98 3.82 -3.80 -7.27
CA VAL A 98 4.79 -4.54 -8.10
C VAL A 98 6.17 -4.54 -7.46
N LEU A 99 6.63 -3.41 -6.92
CA LEU A 99 7.93 -3.32 -6.24
C LEU A 99 7.98 -4.20 -4.98
N VAL A 100 6.92 -4.24 -4.19
CA VAL A 100 6.81 -5.09 -3.00
C VAL A 100 6.81 -6.58 -3.39
N SER A 101 6.01 -6.97 -4.38
CA SER A 101 5.90 -8.36 -4.82
C SER A 101 7.18 -8.89 -5.44
N SER A 102 7.96 -8.04 -6.11
CA SER A 102 9.23 -8.40 -6.75
C SER A 102 10.45 -8.36 -5.80
N ASN A 103 10.30 -7.82 -4.59
CA ASN A 103 11.40 -7.69 -3.65
C ASN A 103 11.79 -9.04 -3.05
N THR A 104 12.97 -9.53 -3.38
CA THR A 104 13.51 -10.81 -2.92
C THR A 104 13.94 -10.83 -1.45
N ASN A 105 14.07 -9.65 -0.81
CA ASN A 105 14.45 -9.54 0.60
C ASN A 105 13.26 -9.75 1.55
N LEU A 106 12.02 -9.64 1.05
CA LEU A 106 10.82 -9.90 1.82
C LEU A 106 10.52 -11.40 1.86
N SER A 107 10.20 -11.91 3.03
CA SER A 107 9.67 -13.25 3.19
C SER A 107 8.30 -13.40 2.52
N LYS A 108 7.85 -14.63 2.33
CA LYS A 108 6.53 -14.90 1.74
C LYS A 108 5.41 -14.33 2.62
N ASP A 109 5.53 -14.47 3.94
CA ASP A 109 4.52 -13.99 4.89
C ASP A 109 4.43 -12.46 4.92
N GLU A 110 5.58 -11.77 4.88
CA GLU A 110 5.62 -10.30 4.80
C GLU A 110 4.97 -9.76 3.53
N ARG A 111 5.17 -10.42 2.38
CA ARG A 111 4.49 -10.03 1.14
C ARG A 111 2.98 -10.21 1.23
N THR A 112 2.53 -11.34 1.78
CA THR A 112 1.09 -11.59 1.96
C THR A 112 0.46 -10.51 2.84
N ILE A 113 1.09 -10.15 3.97
CA ILE A 113 0.59 -9.10 4.86
C ILE A 113 0.52 -7.74 4.14
N LEU A 114 1.53 -7.41 3.33
CA LEU A 114 1.52 -6.15 2.57
C LEU A 114 0.44 -6.14 1.48
N ASP A 115 0.22 -7.25 0.78
CA ASP A 115 -0.87 -7.40 -0.18
C ASP A 115 -2.23 -7.23 0.50
N ASP A 116 -2.45 -7.88 1.65
CA ASP A 116 -3.69 -7.75 2.44
C ASP A 116 -3.92 -6.29 2.87
N VAL A 117 -2.86 -5.54 3.21
CA VAL A 117 -2.97 -4.12 3.55
C VAL A 117 -3.34 -3.27 2.34
N PHE A 118 -2.76 -3.54 1.16
CA PHE A 118 -3.14 -2.84 -0.07
C PHE A 118 -4.61 -3.09 -0.42
N ASP A 119 -5.06 -4.34 -0.36
CA ASP A 119 -6.47 -4.70 -0.60
C ASP A 119 -7.40 -4.01 0.39
N ALA A 120 -7.03 -4.00 1.69
CA ALA A 120 -7.81 -3.31 2.71
C ALA A 120 -7.87 -1.79 2.51
N SER A 121 -6.86 -1.17 1.88
CA SER A 121 -6.85 0.27 1.60
C SER A 121 -7.89 0.68 0.54
N GLU A 122 -8.17 -0.22 -0.39
CA GLU A 122 -9.14 0.00 -1.46
C GLU A 122 -10.57 -0.38 -1.04
N THR A 123 -10.70 -1.30 -0.10
CA THR A 123 -11.97 -1.87 0.38
C THR A 123 -12.83 -0.81 1.09
N ILE A 124 -14.14 -0.85 0.86
CA ILE A 124 -15.12 -0.05 1.58
C ILE A 124 -15.82 -0.87 2.67
N VAL A 125 -16.39 -0.18 3.65
CA VAL A 125 -17.04 -0.82 4.81
C VAL A 125 -18.20 -1.73 4.40
N ALA A 126 -18.96 -1.36 3.36
CA ALA A 126 -20.06 -2.16 2.85
C ALA A 126 -19.65 -3.56 2.35
N GLU A 127 -18.40 -3.72 1.87
CA GLU A 127 -17.90 -5.00 1.35
C GLU A 127 -17.56 -6.00 2.46
N VAL A 128 -17.25 -5.51 3.66
CA VAL A 128 -16.83 -6.35 4.80
C VAL A 128 -17.84 -6.37 5.94
N MET A 129 -18.91 -5.57 5.85
CA MET A 129 -19.95 -5.55 6.89
C MET A 129 -20.71 -6.88 6.95
N ARG A 130 -21.24 -7.18 8.11
CA ARG A 130 -22.20 -8.26 8.25
C ARG A 130 -23.57 -7.76 7.79
N PRO A 131 -24.22 -8.45 6.83
CA PRO A 131 -25.54 -8.09 6.38
C PRO A 131 -26.55 -8.11 7.56
N ARG A 132 -27.49 -7.21 7.53
CA ARG A 132 -28.50 -7.03 8.60
C ARG A 132 -29.26 -8.31 8.93
N ALA A 133 -29.58 -9.10 7.91
CA ALA A 133 -30.30 -10.37 8.10
C ALA A 133 -29.52 -11.40 8.95
N ASP A 134 -28.19 -11.25 9.02
CA ASP A 134 -27.31 -12.15 9.78
C ASP A 134 -26.92 -11.59 11.16
N VAL A 135 -27.45 -10.42 11.53
CA VAL A 135 -27.15 -9.75 12.79
C VAL A 135 -28.25 -10.06 13.80
N VAL A 136 -27.84 -10.43 15.01
CA VAL A 136 -28.75 -10.66 16.14
C VAL A 136 -28.89 -9.35 16.91
N PHE A 137 -30.11 -8.82 16.95
CA PHE A 137 -30.47 -7.60 17.67
C PHE A 137 -31.14 -7.92 18.99
N ILE A 138 -31.15 -6.96 19.92
CA ILE A 138 -31.87 -6.98 21.17
C ILE A 138 -32.78 -5.73 21.22
N GLU A 139 -34.02 -5.88 21.65
CA GLU A 139 -34.93 -4.75 21.78
C GLU A 139 -34.58 -3.93 23.03
N GLY A 140 -34.56 -2.60 22.89
CA GLY A 140 -34.21 -1.70 24.00
C GLY A 140 -35.15 -1.75 25.18
N ASP A 141 -36.43 -2.02 24.93
CA ASP A 141 -37.48 -2.06 25.98
C ASP A 141 -37.63 -3.46 26.60
N GLN A 142 -36.85 -4.45 26.14
CA GLN A 142 -36.84 -5.81 26.70
C GLN A 142 -36.26 -5.80 28.12
N PRO A 143 -36.88 -6.60 29.07
CA PRO A 143 -36.31 -6.78 30.41
C PRO A 143 -34.90 -7.35 30.39
N LEU A 144 -33.99 -6.83 31.23
CA LEU A 144 -32.60 -7.27 31.32
C LEU A 144 -32.45 -8.77 31.57
N ALA A 145 -33.33 -9.36 32.39
CA ALA A 145 -33.31 -10.79 32.71
C ALA A 145 -33.59 -11.67 31.49
N GLU A 146 -34.51 -11.24 30.63
CA GLU A 146 -34.84 -11.94 29.38
C GLU A 146 -33.71 -11.81 28.35
N ALA A 147 -33.17 -10.61 28.19
CA ALA A 147 -32.00 -10.38 27.32
C ALA A 147 -30.79 -11.19 27.79
N ALA A 148 -30.54 -11.25 29.10
CA ALA A 148 -29.47 -12.05 29.68
C ALA A 148 -29.64 -13.55 29.44
N ALA A 149 -30.87 -14.04 29.47
CA ALA A 149 -31.18 -15.43 29.14
C ALA A 149 -30.96 -15.71 27.64
N PHE A 150 -31.45 -14.81 26.80
CA PHE A 150 -31.31 -14.93 25.34
C PHE A 150 -29.82 -14.99 24.87
N VAL A 151 -28.96 -14.13 25.40
CA VAL A 151 -27.55 -14.06 24.96
C VAL A 151 -26.70 -15.26 25.40
N ARG A 152 -27.16 -16.07 26.38
CA ARG A 152 -26.41 -17.25 26.86
C ARG A 152 -26.20 -18.29 25.77
N ASP A 153 -27.17 -18.44 24.89
CA ASP A 153 -27.13 -19.43 23.81
C ASP A 153 -26.61 -18.86 22.49
N GLN A 154 -26.17 -17.59 22.51
CA GLN A 154 -25.66 -16.91 21.33
C GLN A 154 -24.13 -16.84 21.33
N PRO A 155 -23.46 -16.93 20.15
CA PRO A 155 -22.00 -16.96 20.06
C PRO A 155 -21.34 -15.57 20.13
N TYR A 156 -22.11 -14.47 20.28
CA TYR A 156 -21.63 -13.11 20.18
C TYR A 156 -21.39 -12.46 21.54
N SER A 157 -20.50 -11.49 21.58
CA SER A 157 -20.20 -10.72 22.80
C SER A 157 -20.85 -9.33 22.79
N ARG A 158 -21.32 -8.85 21.65
CA ARG A 158 -21.92 -7.53 21.47
C ARG A 158 -23.13 -7.64 20.56
N TYR A 159 -24.17 -6.93 20.95
CA TYR A 159 -25.46 -6.95 20.27
C TYR A 159 -25.91 -5.51 20.02
N PRO A 160 -26.22 -5.14 18.76
CA PRO A 160 -26.92 -3.88 18.51
C PRO A 160 -28.27 -3.87 19.18
N VAL A 161 -28.65 -2.71 19.67
CA VAL A 161 -29.94 -2.53 20.37
C VAL A 161 -30.85 -1.66 19.53
N THR A 162 -32.06 -2.16 19.25
CA THR A 162 -33.08 -1.43 18.51
C THR A 162 -33.94 -0.60 19.45
N GLY A 163 -34.39 0.56 18.96
CA GLY A 163 -35.31 1.45 19.67
C GLY A 163 -36.78 1.15 19.35
N LYS A 164 -37.44 2.12 18.70
CA LYS A 164 -38.87 2.00 18.35
C LYS A 164 -39.12 1.13 17.13
N ASP A 165 -38.23 1.21 16.20
CA ASP A 165 -38.29 0.49 14.93
C ASP A 165 -37.03 -0.34 14.74
N PHE A 166 -37.12 -1.32 13.85
CA PHE A 166 -35.97 -2.18 13.52
C PHE A 166 -34.81 -1.41 12.88
N ASP A 167 -35.07 -0.25 12.28
CA ASP A 167 -34.08 0.64 11.71
C ASP A 167 -33.48 1.63 12.73
N ASP A 168 -34.13 1.80 13.87
CA ASP A 168 -33.69 2.69 14.93
C ASP A 168 -32.69 1.98 15.85
N VAL A 169 -31.43 1.91 15.45
CA VAL A 169 -30.35 1.33 16.28
C VAL A 169 -29.85 2.39 17.26
N ILE A 170 -30.23 2.28 18.52
CA ILE A 170 -29.88 3.25 19.58
C ILE A 170 -28.49 3.08 20.18
N GLY A 171 -27.79 1.99 19.85
CA GLY A 171 -26.46 1.69 20.33
C GLY A 171 -26.20 0.19 20.39
N PHE A 172 -25.32 -0.22 21.29
CA PHE A 172 -25.04 -1.64 21.49
C PHE A 172 -24.91 -1.98 22.98
N VAL A 173 -25.06 -3.26 23.29
CA VAL A 173 -24.84 -3.80 24.63
C VAL A 173 -23.77 -4.90 24.56
N HIS A 174 -22.90 -4.94 25.54
CA HIS A 174 -21.96 -6.04 25.71
C HIS A 174 -22.56 -7.09 26.64
N VAL A 175 -22.38 -8.37 26.37
CA VAL A 175 -22.91 -9.49 27.16
C VAL A 175 -22.62 -9.32 28.67
N ARG A 176 -21.48 -8.76 29.04
CA ARG A 176 -21.09 -8.49 30.41
C ARG A 176 -22.03 -7.46 31.09
N ASP A 177 -22.54 -6.49 30.35
CA ASP A 177 -23.44 -5.46 30.91
C ASP A 177 -24.81 -6.05 31.26
N LEU A 178 -25.21 -7.11 30.57
CA LEU A 178 -26.44 -7.86 30.85
C LEU A 178 -26.27 -8.83 32.03
N LEU A 179 -25.07 -9.38 32.24
CA LEU A 179 -24.80 -10.39 33.29
C LEU A 179 -24.36 -9.75 34.61
N ASP A 180 -23.66 -8.59 34.53
CA ASP A 180 -23.13 -7.86 35.68
C ASP A 180 -23.69 -6.41 35.66
N VAL A 181 -24.96 -6.28 35.96
CA VAL A 181 -25.67 -5.00 35.97
C VAL A 181 -25.18 -4.14 37.14
N ARG A 182 -24.42 -3.08 36.82
CA ARG A 182 -23.82 -2.19 37.83
C ARG A 182 -24.79 -1.21 38.44
N ASP A 183 -25.83 -0.81 37.69
CA ASP A 183 -26.89 0.06 38.19
C ASP A 183 -28.06 -0.80 38.73
N PRO A 184 -28.30 -0.78 40.04
CA PRO A 184 -29.40 -1.54 40.63
C PRO A 184 -30.79 -1.04 40.20
N ASN A 185 -30.90 0.15 39.59
CA ASN A 185 -32.16 0.69 39.07
C ASN A 185 -32.42 0.29 37.61
N ALA A 186 -31.42 -0.25 36.90
CA ALA A 186 -31.57 -0.69 35.52
C ALA A 186 -32.54 -1.88 35.45
N LYS A 187 -33.55 -1.77 34.61
CA LYS A 187 -34.62 -2.78 34.46
C LYS A 187 -34.74 -3.31 33.05
N ILE A 188 -34.44 -2.47 32.07
CA ILE A 188 -34.56 -2.77 30.66
C ILE A 188 -33.20 -2.60 29.97
N VAL A 189 -33.06 -3.18 28.78
CA VAL A 189 -31.81 -3.15 28.03
C VAL A 189 -31.34 -1.73 27.72
N ARG A 190 -32.26 -0.81 27.45
CA ARG A 190 -31.99 0.61 27.20
C ARG A 190 -31.19 1.29 28.31
N ASP A 191 -31.38 0.86 29.56
CA ASP A 191 -30.70 1.47 30.71
C ASP A 191 -29.19 1.18 30.75
N VAL A 192 -28.74 0.14 30.00
CA VAL A 192 -27.34 -0.31 29.96
C VAL A 192 -26.71 -0.20 28.55
N VAL A 193 -27.43 0.46 27.62
CA VAL A 193 -26.94 0.67 26.26
C VAL A 193 -25.70 1.56 26.27
N ARG A 194 -24.72 1.14 25.50
CA ARG A 194 -23.52 1.94 25.17
C ARG A 194 -23.73 2.67 23.87
N GLU A 195 -23.20 3.87 23.78
CA GLU A 195 -23.20 4.64 22.54
C GLU A 195 -22.49 3.88 21.44
N GLY A 196 -23.14 3.72 20.31
CA GLY A 196 -22.60 3.17 19.07
C GLY A 196 -22.07 4.26 18.15
N ILE A 197 -21.41 3.87 17.09
CA ILE A 197 -21.01 4.75 16.00
C ILE A 197 -21.66 4.26 14.72
N SER A 198 -22.16 5.20 13.91
CA SER A 198 -22.65 4.90 12.57
C SER A 198 -21.61 5.32 11.53
N LEU A 199 -21.42 4.48 10.52
CA LEU A 199 -20.50 4.68 9.42
C LEU A 199 -21.23 4.55 8.08
N PRO A 200 -21.04 5.46 7.13
CA PRO A 200 -21.52 5.25 5.77
C PRO A 200 -20.89 4.01 5.15
N GLY A 201 -21.66 3.21 4.43
CA GLY A 201 -21.16 2.02 3.73
C GLY A 201 -20.05 2.30 2.73
N THR A 202 -20.02 3.51 2.16
CA THR A 202 -18.99 3.99 1.23
C THR A 202 -17.68 4.41 1.90
N SER A 203 -17.61 4.42 3.23
CA SER A 203 -16.39 4.76 3.96
C SER A 203 -15.28 3.74 3.70
N LYS A 204 -14.04 4.20 3.57
CA LYS A 204 -12.88 3.32 3.44
C LYS A 204 -12.63 2.54 4.74
N LEU A 205 -12.25 1.25 4.58
CA LEU A 205 -12.10 0.32 5.70
C LEU A 205 -11.03 0.77 6.70
N LEU A 206 -9.81 1.10 6.23
CA LEU A 206 -8.69 1.44 7.13
C LEU A 206 -8.94 2.71 7.96
N PRO A 207 -9.42 3.84 7.38
CA PRO A 207 -9.81 5.01 8.17
C PRO A 207 -10.92 4.72 9.18
N SER A 208 -11.89 3.88 8.81
CA SER A 208 -12.99 3.47 9.71
C SER A 208 -12.47 2.65 10.89
N LEU A 209 -11.55 1.72 10.65
CA LEU A 209 -10.89 0.94 11.69
C LEU A 209 -10.06 1.83 12.64
N GLU A 210 -9.35 2.81 12.10
CA GLU A 210 -8.60 3.77 12.90
C GLU A 210 -9.52 4.61 13.81
N LEU A 211 -10.66 5.05 13.27
CA LEU A 211 -11.68 5.78 14.03
C LEU A 211 -12.23 4.95 15.19
N LEU A 212 -12.62 3.70 14.91
CA LEU A 212 -13.10 2.75 15.93
C LEU A 212 -12.07 2.54 17.04
N ARG A 213 -10.81 2.32 16.65
CA ARG A 213 -9.70 2.14 17.59
C ARG A 213 -9.45 3.37 18.45
N LYS A 214 -9.45 4.58 17.87
CA LYS A 214 -9.28 5.84 18.62
C LYS A 214 -10.39 6.07 19.64
N ARG A 215 -11.62 5.67 19.31
CA ARG A 215 -12.77 5.80 20.20
C ARG A 215 -12.95 4.63 21.19
N GLY A 216 -12.13 3.58 21.08
CA GLY A 216 -12.28 2.37 21.89
C GLY A 216 -13.58 1.61 21.64
N ILE A 217 -14.20 1.80 20.46
CA ILE A 217 -15.47 1.18 20.07
C ILE A 217 -15.16 -0.04 19.19
N HIS A 218 -15.84 -1.15 19.44
CA HIS A 218 -15.62 -2.41 18.75
C HIS A 218 -16.80 -2.87 17.88
N LEU A 219 -17.81 -2.02 17.75
CA LEU A 219 -18.99 -2.27 16.91
C LEU A 219 -19.44 -0.94 16.31
N ALA A 220 -19.65 -0.92 15.00
CA ALA A 220 -20.26 0.19 14.29
C ALA A 220 -21.47 -0.31 13.51
N VAL A 221 -22.47 0.54 13.38
CA VAL A 221 -23.62 0.32 12.50
C VAL A 221 -23.29 0.93 11.14
N VAL A 222 -23.50 0.18 10.08
CA VAL A 222 -23.34 0.70 8.72
C VAL A 222 -24.69 1.19 8.24
N ILE A 223 -24.70 2.44 7.77
CA ILE A 223 -25.92 3.10 7.28
C ILE A 223 -25.80 3.38 5.78
N ASP A 224 -26.91 3.29 5.07
CA ASP A 224 -27.03 3.68 3.67
C ASP A 224 -27.37 5.17 3.52
N GLU A 225 -27.61 5.60 2.27
CA GLU A 225 -27.95 7.00 1.93
C GLU A 225 -29.33 7.42 2.48
N TYR A 226 -30.14 6.48 2.90
CA TYR A 226 -31.49 6.69 3.44
C TYR A 226 -31.52 6.62 4.97
N GLY A 227 -30.39 6.27 5.60
CA GLY A 227 -30.25 6.20 7.05
C GLY A 227 -30.69 4.88 7.66
N GLY A 228 -30.86 3.84 6.83
CA GLY A 228 -31.27 2.49 7.25
C GLY A 228 -30.15 1.46 7.25
#